data_ff43f58e1664414b5c3ed4b54db32c7b
#
_entry.id   ff43f58e1664414b5c3ed4b54db32c7b
#
_cell.length_a   1.000
_cell.length_b   1.000
_cell.length_c   1.000
_cell.angle_alpha   90.00
_cell.angle_beta   90.00
_cell.angle_gamma   90.00
#
_symmetry.space_group_name_H-M   'P 1'
#
loop_
_entity.id
_entity.type
_entity.pdbx_description
1 polymer ?
#
loop_
_entity_poly.entity_id
_entity_poly.type
_entity_poly.pdbx_seq_one_letter_code
_entity_poly.pdbx_strand_id
1 'polypeptide(L)'
;MKFARTCIAVAAIIGPGSFAGQATPQPSQSEIDSADRLFQMGKFAEAGKLYSQIVIQNSKDYSATLQLGRIALLSNRLDDAQKWLEKAIALKPDDADAKVMLAEVFYRRDDFQKAAASLNGVEVSSNKLLISQYPSLNVANLESFKGQTPYELHGNGTSTRLKFVKTEPLPVVSVRVNGGDEVTFFIDTGGSEVALDTEFAKELGVPQFGAIQGTFSGGQHAEVQQGRIESLTVGDWTIKNLPVAMLPLRQLSKGFGVKQIDGIIGTTLFYHFLTTMDYPRGELVLRRKTVESLEQFKKSPGKKVAVPIWMASDHFMVGWGRVETLPPTLLFVDTGLMGAGVKLAESVIKEAGIKLEENKASEGAGGGGKLKIVPYTVHHVSFGDIKEENVPGLYDGPFPWENMFGFHLAGMVGHDFFKPYAVTFDFQNMQIFLQ
;
A
#
# COMPACT_ATOMS: atom_id res chain seq x y z
N MET A 1 -10.22 -61.16 73.04
CA MET A 1 -9.79 -61.56 71.67
C MET A 1 -9.30 -60.33 70.92
N LYS A 2 -7.97 -60.19 70.81
CA LYS A 2 -7.33 -59.06 70.18
C LYS A 2 -6.73 -59.56 68.81
N PHE A 3 -7.18 -59.04 67.72
CA PHE A 3 -6.61 -59.31 66.41
C PHE A 3 -5.53 -58.26 66.15
N ALA A 4 -4.29 -58.74 65.99
CA ALA A 4 -3.16 -57.95 65.53
C ALA A 4 -3.22 -57.79 63.99
N ARG A 5 -3.12 -56.55 63.51
CA ARG A 5 -2.93 -56.27 62.11
C ARG A 5 -1.44 -56.01 61.81
N THR A 6 -0.87 -56.90 61.05
CA THR A 6 0.50 -56.79 60.55
C THR A 6 0.49 -55.80 59.32
N CYS A 7 1.22 -54.72 59.48
CA CYS A 7 1.48 -53.80 58.33
C CYS A 7 2.74 -54.28 57.60
N ILE A 8 2.63 -54.63 56.30
CA ILE A 8 3.75 -54.85 55.41
C ILE A 8 4.03 -53.53 54.72
N ALA A 9 5.20 -52.94 54.99
CA ALA A 9 5.69 -51.78 54.27
C ALA A 9 6.37 -52.25 53.00
N VAL A 10 5.83 -51.84 51.82
CA VAL A 10 6.49 -51.99 50.53
C VAL A 10 7.27 -50.70 50.25
N ALA A 11 8.58 -50.78 50.33
CA ALA A 11 9.46 -49.67 49.92
C ALA A 11 9.52 -49.62 48.40
N ALA A 12 8.90 -48.59 47.78
CA ALA A 12 9.06 -48.29 46.38
C ALA A 12 10.38 -47.53 46.17
N ILE A 13 11.30 -48.12 45.48
CA ILE A 13 12.53 -47.48 44.99
C ILE A 13 12.15 -46.62 43.80
N ILE A 14 12.04 -45.30 44.00
CA ILE A 14 11.93 -44.33 42.92
C ILE A 14 13.34 -44.01 42.43
N GLY A 15 13.76 -44.63 41.33
CA GLY A 15 14.96 -44.24 40.59
C GLY A 15 14.77 -42.87 39.97
N PRO A 16 15.83 -42.03 39.81
CA PRO A 16 15.73 -40.76 39.15
C PRO A 16 15.50 -41.00 37.66
N GLY A 17 14.23 -40.94 37.24
CA GLY A 17 13.89 -40.87 35.80
C GLY A 17 14.32 -39.52 35.26
N SER A 18 15.39 -39.52 34.49
CA SER A 18 15.80 -38.41 33.66
C SER A 18 14.69 -38.12 32.63
N PHE A 19 13.87 -37.12 32.89
CA PHE A 19 13.06 -36.52 31.84
C PHE A 19 14.05 -35.84 30.86
N ALA A 20 14.53 -36.59 29.86
CA ALA A 20 15.11 -35.99 28.67
C ALA A 20 13.98 -35.21 28.01
N GLY A 21 13.97 -33.90 28.19
CA GLY A 21 13.13 -33.02 27.41
C GLY A 21 13.37 -33.34 25.93
N GLN A 22 12.39 -33.85 25.25
CA GLN A 22 12.45 -34.00 23.80
C GLN A 22 12.65 -32.58 23.24
N ALA A 23 13.87 -32.31 22.76
CA ALA A 23 14.13 -31.11 22.01
C ALA A 23 13.12 -31.05 20.86
N THR A 24 12.29 -30.01 20.81
CA THR A 24 11.44 -29.75 19.66
C THR A 24 12.33 -29.76 18.43
N PRO A 25 12.01 -30.53 17.38
CA PRO A 25 12.86 -30.58 16.20
C PRO A 25 13.00 -29.15 15.62
N GLN A 26 14.21 -28.74 15.32
CA GLN A 26 14.49 -27.47 14.65
C GLN A 26 13.78 -27.47 13.29
N PRO A 27 13.20 -26.34 12.85
CA PRO A 27 12.57 -26.26 11.55
C PRO A 27 13.58 -26.64 10.46
N SER A 28 13.14 -27.45 9.51
CA SER A 28 14.00 -27.86 8.40
C SER A 28 14.15 -26.70 7.40
N GLN A 29 15.29 -26.62 6.70
CA GLN A 29 15.49 -25.64 5.63
C GLN A 29 14.38 -25.75 4.57
N SER A 30 13.86 -26.92 4.27
CA SER A 30 12.78 -27.12 3.32
C SER A 30 11.43 -26.50 3.74
N GLU A 31 11.15 -26.37 5.05
CA GLU A 31 9.96 -25.67 5.55
C GLU A 31 10.11 -24.15 5.37
N ILE A 32 11.28 -23.59 5.65
CA ILE A 32 11.60 -22.17 5.42
C ILE A 32 11.47 -21.86 3.92
N ASP A 33 12.13 -22.64 3.05
CA ASP A 33 12.09 -22.45 1.59
C ASP A 33 10.65 -22.57 1.04
N SER A 34 9.81 -23.37 1.67
CA SER A 34 8.39 -23.51 1.28
C SER A 34 7.58 -22.29 1.68
N ALA A 35 7.80 -21.73 2.87
CA ALA A 35 7.16 -20.50 3.33
C ALA A 35 7.57 -19.30 2.45
N ASP A 36 8.87 -19.19 2.14
CA ASP A 36 9.40 -18.14 1.29
C ASP A 36 8.82 -18.19 -0.13
N ARG A 37 8.71 -19.39 -0.73
CA ARG A 37 8.08 -19.56 -2.03
C ARG A 37 6.60 -19.14 -2.03
N LEU A 38 5.84 -19.49 -1.01
CA LEU A 38 4.45 -19.06 -0.87
C LEU A 38 4.35 -17.53 -0.76
N PHE A 39 5.26 -16.90 -0.01
CA PHE A 39 5.33 -15.45 0.09
C PHE A 39 5.64 -14.81 -1.26
N GLN A 40 6.65 -15.31 -1.98
CA GLN A 40 7.03 -14.83 -3.31
C GLN A 40 5.89 -14.96 -4.34
N MET A 41 5.05 -15.98 -4.19
CA MET A 41 3.84 -16.17 -4.99
C MET A 41 2.65 -15.29 -4.55
N GLY A 42 2.79 -14.45 -3.52
CA GLY A 42 1.68 -13.65 -2.97
C GLY A 42 0.68 -14.42 -2.10
N LYS A 43 0.95 -15.68 -1.78
CA LYS A 43 0.09 -16.52 -0.92
C LYS A 43 0.37 -16.25 0.56
N PHE A 44 0.11 -15.00 0.96
CA PHE A 44 0.53 -14.48 2.27
C PHE A 44 -0.10 -15.23 3.45
N ALA A 45 -1.36 -15.67 3.33
CA ALA A 45 -2.03 -16.41 4.40
C ALA A 45 -1.41 -17.80 4.62
N GLU A 46 -1.07 -18.51 3.54
CA GLU A 46 -0.41 -19.82 3.60
C GLU A 46 1.03 -19.69 4.10
N ALA A 47 1.78 -18.71 3.59
CA ALA A 47 3.13 -18.41 4.06
C ALA A 47 3.12 -18.09 5.57
N GLY A 48 2.19 -17.27 6.03
CA GLY A 48 2.04 -16.91 7.44
C GLY A 48 1.77 -18.11 8.35
N LYS A 49 1.02 -19.11 7.88
CA LYS A 49 0.81 -20.36 8.62
C LYS A 49 2.12 -21.14 8.81
N LEU A 50 2.91 -21.26 7.75
CA LEU A 50 4.20 -21.96 7.83
C LEU A 50 5.20 -21.21 8.72
N TYR A 51 5.35 -19.88 8.55
CA TYR A 51 6.21 -19.09 9.43
C TYR A 51 5.77 -19.19 10.90
N SER A 52 4.46 -19.24 11.17
CA SER A 52 3.96 -19.43 12.53
C SER A 52 4.38 -20.79 13.12
N GLN A 53 4.33 -21.86 12.31
CA GLN A 53 4.80 -23.18 12.72
C GLN A 53 6.31 -23.17 13.03
N ILE A 54 7.11 -22.52 12.18
CA ILE A 54 8.55 -22.34 12.39
C ILE A 54 8.82 -21.63 13.72
N VAL A 55 8.11 -20.54 14.02
CA VAL A 55 8.28 -19.78 15.28
C VAL A 55 7.80 -20.57 16.51
N ILE A 56 6.84 -21.48 16.35
CA ILE A 56 6.42 -22.41 17.43
C ILE A 56 7.53 -23.43 17.71
N GLN A 57 8.17 -23.98 16.69
CA GLN A 57 9.30 -24.91 16.82
C GLN A 57 10.56 -24.21 17.33
N ASN A 58 10.87 -23.03 16.82
CA ASN A 58 12.00 -22.21 17.20
C ASN A 58 11.60 -20.76 17.45
N SER A 59 11.31 -20.41 18.69
CA SER A 59 10.85 -19.06 19.09
C SER A 59 11.91 -17.96 18.88
N LYS A 60 13.17 -18.33 18.57
CA LYS A 60 14.28 -17.43 18.29
C LYS A 60 14.58 -17.34 16.79
N ASP A 61 13.76 -17.93 15.92
CA ASP A 61 13.91 -17.77 14.49
C ASP A 61 13.59 -16.35 14.07
N TYR A 62 14.62 -15.59 13.75
CA TYR A 62 14.52 -14.18 13.37
C TYR A 62 13.76 -14.02 12.04
N SER A 63 14.11 -14.82 11.02
CA SER A 63 13.57 -14.70 9.68
C SER A 63 12.06 -14.92 9.66
N ALA A 64 11.61 -16.03 10.25
CA ALA A 64 10.16 -16.31 10.35
C ALA A 64 9.42 -15.27 11.19
N THR A 65 10.04 -14.76 12.28
CA THR A 65 9.47 -13.70 13.11
C THR A 65 9.31 -12.40 12.31
N LEU A 66 10.32 -11.99 11.55
CA LEU A 66 10.29 -10.81 10.69
C LEU A 66 9.21 -10.95 9.61
N GLN A 67 9.13 -12.09 8.94
CA GLN A 67 8.12 -12.34 7.90
C GLN A 67 6.68 -12.34 8.44
N LEU A 68 6.46 -12.81 9.68
CA LEU A 68 5.14 -12.67 10.32
C LEU A 68 4.78 -11.21 10.55
N GLY A 69 5.72 -10.38 10.98
CA GLY A 69 5.54 -8.93 11.09
C GLY A 69 5.20 -8.30 9.75
N ARG A 70 5.92 -8.68 8.71
CA ARG A 70 5.72 -8.18 7.34
C ARG A 70 4.34 -8.57 6.79
N ILE A 71 3.92 -9.83 6.93
CA ILE A 71 2.59 -10.30 6.49
C ILE A 71 1.47 -9.58 7.26
N ALA A 72 1.66 -9.35 8.55
CA ALA A 72 0.71 -8.58 9.35
C ALA A 72 0.61 -7.13 8.86
N LEU A 73 1.74 -6.50 8.51
CA LEU A 73 1.80 -5.14 7.96
C LEU A 73 1.13 -5.06 6.58
N LEU A 74 1.42 -6.00 5.66
CA LEU A 74 0.75 -6.11 4.37
C LEU A 74 -0.78 -6.22 4.50
N SER A 75 -1.24 -6.93 5.53
CA SER A 75 -2.66 -7.13 5.85
C SER A 75 -3.26 -6.01 6.69
N ASN A 76 -2.52 -4.92 6.93
CA ASN A 76 -2.89 -3.79 7.78
C ASN A 76 -3.33 -4.19 9.21
N ARG A 77 -2.84 -5.33 9.71
CA ARG A 77 -3.03 -5.78 11.11
C ARG A 77 -1.93 -5.18 11.98
N LEU A 78 -2.05 -3.86 12.25
CA LEU A 78 -0.97 -3.06 12.81
C LEU A 78 -0.53 -3.49 14.21
N ASP A 79 -1.45 -4.00 15.05
CA ASP A 79 -1.11 -4.50 16.39
C ASP A 79 -0.28 -5.80 16.32
N ASP A 80 -0.68 -6.72 15.43
CA ASP A 80 0.09 -7.93 15.18
C ASP A 80 1.46 -7.60 14.57
N ALA A 81 1.49 -6.67 13.59
CA ALA A 81 2.73 -6.24 12.96
C ALA A 81 3.70 -5.66 13.99
N GLN A 82 3.25 -4.74 14.83
CA GLN A 82 4.06 -4.17 15.90
C GLN A 82 4.65 -5.26 16.80
N LYS A 83 3.80 -6.16 17.31
CA LYS A 83 4.21 -7.25 18.19
C LYS A 83 5.32 -8.12 17.58
N TRP A 84 5.15 -8.53 16.32
CA TRP A 84 6.14 -9.38 15.64
C TRP A 84 7.43 -8.63 15.32
N LEU A 85 7.34 -7.36 14.90
CA LEU A 85 8.50 -6.54 14.57
C LEU A 85 9.30 -6.16 15.81
N GLU A 86 8.66 -5.83 16.93
CA GLU A 86 9.35 -5.63 18.21
C GLU A 86 10.08 -6.90 18.68
N LYS A 87 9.46 -8.08 18.49
CA LYS A 87 10.12 -9.36 18.76
C LYS A 87 11.31 -9.59 17.82
N ALA A 88 11.20 -9.27 16.53
CA ALA A 88 12.31 -9.37 15.59
C ALA A 88 13.47 -8.44 15.98
N ILE A 89 13.18 -7.20 16.36
CA ILE A 89 14.18 -6.25 16.87
C ILE A 89 14.87 -6.78 18.14
N ALA A 90 14.11 -7.39 19.06
CA ALA A 90 14.69 -7.99 20.26
C ALA A 90 15.63 -9.18 19.94
N LEU A 91 15.38 -9.91 18.85
CA LEU A 91 16.25 -11.01 18.39
C LEU A 91 17.49 -10.50 17.64
N LYS A 92 17.37 -9.39 16.89
CA LYS A 92 18.46 -8.74 16.14
C LYS A 92 18.35 -7.21 16.24
N PRO A 93 18.90 -6.59 17.30
CA PRO A 93 18.77 -5.14 17.51
C PRO A 93 19.41 -4.28 16.42
N ASP A 94 20.42 -4.81 15.73
CA ASP A 94 21.16 -4.07 14.69
C ASP A 94 20.55 -4.23 13.29
N ASP A 95 19.52 -5.07 13.13
CA ASP A 95 18.87 -5.24 11.84
C ASP A 95 17.93 -4.07 11.53
N ALA A 96 18.20 -3.38 10.44
CA ALA A 96 17.46 -2.18 10.07
C ALA A 96 16.06 -2.48 9.51
N ASP A 97 15.85 -3.64 8.87
CA ASP A 97 14.58 -3.93 8.17
C ASP A 97 13.39 -4.02 9.11
N ALA A 98 13.58 -4.65 10.28
CA ALA A 98 12.53 -4.70 11.31
C ALA A 98 12.19 -3.30 11.86
N LYS A 99 13.20 -2.42 12.03
CA LYS A 99 12.99 -1.03 12.47
C LYS A 99 12.25 -0.20 11.42
N VAL A 100 12.60 -0.36 10.15
CA VAL A 100 11.92 0.32 9.02
C VAL A 100 10.46 -0.11 8.93
N MET A 101 10.18 -1.42 9.02
CA MET A 101 8.79 -1.90 9.01
C MET A 101 8.02 -1.47 10.26
N LEU A 102 8.67 -1.36 11.42
CA LEU A 102 8.03 -0.82 12.64
C LEU A 102 7.74 0.69 12.50
N ALA A 103 8.63 1.44 11.85
CA ALA A 103 8.37 2.85 11.53
C ALA A 103 7.13 3.00 10.63
N GLU A 104 6.97 2.12 9.64
CA GLU A 104 5.76 2.10 8.79
C GLU A 104 4.49 1.79 9.59
N VAL A 105 4.54 0.89 10.58
CA VAL A 105 3.40 0.65 11.48
C VAL A 105 2.97 1.94 12.18
N PHE A 106 3.92 2.71 12.70
CA PHE A 106 3.62 3.98 13.38
C PHE A 106 3.21 5.08 12.40
N TYR A 107 3.79 5.12 11.20
CA TYR A 107 3.37 6.03 10.13
C TYR A 107 1.88 5.83 9.78
N ARG A 108 1.44 4.59 9.56
CA ARG A 108 0.03 4.26 9.29
C ARG A 108 -0.93 4.54 10.45
N ARG A 109 -0.40 4.76 11.65
CA ARG A 109 -1.15 5.19 12.84
C ARG A 109 -1.10 6.69 13.09
N ASP A 110 -0.52 7.45 12.19
CA ASP A 110 -0.28 8.89 12.34
C ASP A 110 0.62 9.25 13.54
N ASP A 111 1.33 8.27 14.11
CA ASP A 111 2.31 8.48 15.19
C ASP A 111 3.70 8.75 14.61
N PHE A 112 3.83 9.88 13.91
CA PHE A 112 5.05 10.23 13.17
C PHE A 112 6.26 10.38 14.08
N GLN A 113 6.07 10.72 15.35
CA GLN A 113 7.17 10.80 16.31
C GLN A 113 7.73 9.40 16.63
N LYS A 114 6.87 8.40 16.82
CA LYS A 114 7.35 7.01 17.00
C LYS A 114 7.89 6.43 15.69
N ALA A 115 7.34 6.80 14.54
CA ALA A 115 7.89 6.41 13.25
C ALA A 115 9.34 6.89 13.11
N ALA A 116 9.60 8.18 13.35
CA ALA A 116 10.95 8.75 13.34
C ALA A 116 11.87 8.07 14.37
N ALA A 117 11.40 7.89 15.60
CA ALA A 117 12.16 7.23 16.67
C ALA A 117 12.54 5.78 16.34
N SER A 118 11.69 5.04 15.62
CA SER A 118 11.96 3.66 15.18
C SER A 118 13.12 3.57 14.19
N LEU A 119 13.42 4.66 13.49
CA LEU A 119 14.53 4.76 12.53
C LEU A 119 15.87 5.11 13.20
N ASN A 120 15.93 5.29 14.51
CA ASN A 120 17.18 5.58 15.20
C ASN A 120 18.19 4.45 14.98
N GLY A 121 19.40 4.83 14.51
CA GLY A 121 20.48 3.90 14.18
C GLY A 121 20.29 3.17 12.84
N VAL A 122 19.28 3.54 12.04
CA VAL A 122 19.16 3.10 10.64
C VAL A 122 19.94 4.07 9.76
N GLU A 123 20.85 3.56 8.95
CA GLU A 123 21.57 4.36 7.95
C GLU A 123 20.64 4.63 6.75
N VAL A 124 19.91 5.74 6.82
CA VAL A 124 18.81 6.08 5.89
C VAL A 124 19.30 6.17 4.44
N SER A 125 20.49 6.73 4.22
CA SER A 125 21.03 6.98 2.87
C SER A 125 21.43 5.71 2.12
N SER A 126 21.64 4.60 2.81
CA SER A 126 22.08 3.32 2.24
C SER A 126 21.11 2.16 2.46
N ASN A 127 20.06 2.33 3.28
CA ASN A 127 19.09 1.28 3.52
C ASN A 127 18.18 1.08 2.30
N LYS A 128 18.38 -0.04 1.60
CA LYS A 128 17.64 -0.36 0.36
C LYS A 128 16.14 -0.47 0.59
N LEU A 129 15.70 -1.07 1.70
CA LEU A 129 14.29 -1.22 2.01
C LEU A 129 13.61 0.14 2.19
N LEU A 130 14.24 1.05 2.95
CA LEU A 130 13.72 2.39 3.17
C LEU A 130 13.63 3.17 1.86
N ILE A 131 14.72 3.21 1.08
CA ILE A 131 14.79 3.96 -0.17
C ILE A 131 13.78 3.45 -1.21
N SER A 132 13.64 2.11 -1.36
CA SER A 132 12.84 1.54 -2.44
C SER A 132 11.36 1.31 -2.09
N GLN A 133 11.07 1.02 -0.82
CA GLN A 133 9.72 0.60 -0.42
C GLN A 133 9.02 1.58 0.53
N TYR A 134 9.75 2.38 1.30
CA TYR A 134 9.17 3.26 2.32
C TYR A 134 9.71 4.71 2.22
N PRO A 135 9.64 5.34 1.05
CA PRO A 135 10.22 6.68 0.86
C PRO A 135 9.55 7.76 1.71
N SER A 136 8.30 7.57 2.11
CA SER A 136 7.58 8.52 2.99
C SER A 136 8.14 8.56 4.42
N LEU A 137 8.95 7.58 4.82
CA LEU A 137 9.61 7.54 6.13
C LEU A 137 10.85 8.45 6.20
N ASN A 138 10.72 9.68 5.77
CA ASN A 138 11.76 10.70 5.89
C ASN A 138 11.75 11.28 7.29
N VAL A 139 12.83 11.05 8.05
CA VAL A 139 12.94 11.48 9.47
C VAL A 139 12.70 12.97 9.65
N ALA A 140 13.30 13.82 8.82
CA ALA A 140 13.16 15.27 8.94
C ALA A 140 11.70 15.73 8.71
N ASN A 141 11.01 15.11 7.75
CA ASN A 141 9.60 15.38 7.51
C ASN A 141 8.73 14.88 8.68
N LEU A 142 8.95 13.66 9.17
CA LEU A 142 8.21 13.11 10.31
C LEU A 142 8.39 13.95 11.59
N GLU A 143 9.61 14.39 11.88
CA GLU A 143 9.91 15.25 13.03
C GLU A 143 9.26 16.64 12.93
N SER A 144 9.02 17.15 11.72
CA SER A 144 8.34 18.43 11.49
C SER A 144 6.92 18.48 12.06
N PHE A 145 6.30 17.31 12.30
CA PHE A 145 4.97 17.17 12.91
C PHE A 145 4.97 17.17 14.44
N LYS A 146 6.10 17.45 15.09
CA LYS A 146 6.17 17.46 16.55
C LYS A 146 5.14 18.42 17.15
N GLY A 147 4.28 17.90 18.03
CA GLY A 147 3.20 18.66 18.67
C GLY A 147 1.97 18.90 17.78
N GLN A 148 1.88 18.23 16.64
CA GLN A 148 0.73 18.30 15.74
C GLN A 148 0.15 16.90 15.54
N THR A 149 -1.15 16.83 15.27
CA THR A 149 -1.83 15.60 14.88
C THR A 149 -1.92 15.57 13.35
N PRO A 150 -1.20 14.65 12.67
CA PRO A 150 -1.35 14.49 11.22
C PRO A 150 -2.76 14.13 10.83
N TYR A 151 -3.20 14.54 9.66
CA TYR A 151 -4.51 14.23 9.07
C TYR A 151 -5.71 14.54 9.99
N GLU A 152 -5.60 15.55 10.85
CA GLU A 152 -6.68 15.96 11.76
C GLU A 152 -7.92 16.43 10.98
N LEU A 153 -9.03 15.70 11.09
CA LEU A 153 -10.25 15.96 10.33
C LEU A 153 -11.16 16.97 11.04
N HIS A 154 -11.45 18.08 10.38
CA HIS A 154 -12.44 19.10 10.76
C HIS A 154 -13.59 19.12 9.77
N GLY A 155 -14.81 19.19 10.27
CA GLY A 155 -16.05 19.24 9.48
C GLY A 155 -17.16 18.43 10.11
N ASN A 156 -18.39 18.78 9.78
CA ASN A 156 -19.60 18.14 10.30
C ASN A 156 -20.05 16.99 9.38
N GLY A 157 -20.96 16.17 9.91
CA GLY A 157 -21.54 15.06 9.14
C GLY A 157 -20.65 13.82 9.07
N THR A 158 -21.20 12.80 8.41
CA THR A 158 -20.59 11.47 8.26
C THR A 158 -19.89 11.29 6.91
N SER A 159 -20.13 12.19 5.95
CA SER A 159 -19.54 12.15 4.62
C SER A 159 -19.49 13.54 3.98
N THR A 160 -18.58 13.71 3.04
CA THR A 160 -18.53 14.83 2.10
C THR A 160 -18.44 14.33 0.68
N ARG A 161 -18.83 15.16 -0.31
CA ARG A 161 -18.86 14.82 -1.74
C ARG A 161 -18.32 15.95 -2.57
N LEU A 162 -17.55 15.58 -3.61
CA LEU A 162 -17.06 16.49 -4.64
C LEU A 162 -17.44 15.94 -6.00
N LYS A 163 -17.96 16.78 -6.87
CA LYS A 163 -18.09 16.43 -8.28
C LYS A 163 -16.71 16.47 -8.95
N PHE A 164 -16.49 15.54 -9.86
CA PHE A 164 -15.36 15.66 -10.75
C PHE A 164 -15.54 16.88 -11.67
N VAL A 165 -14.53 17.73 -11.71
CA VAL A 165 -14.43 18.81 -12.72
C VAL A 165 -14.29 18.18 -14.10
N LYS A 166 -13.56 17.08 -14.17
CA LYS A 166 -13.44 16.18 -15.32
C LYS A 166 -13.26 14.75 -14.84
N THR A 167 -13.67 13.79 -15.65
CA THR A 167 -13.42 12.36 -15.44
C THR A 167 -12.26 11.86 -16.32
N GLU A 168 -12.08 12.51 -17.48
CA GLU A 168 -11.07 12.14 -18.47
C GLU A 168 -9.97 13.21 -18.58
N PRO A 169 -8.71 12.81 -18.78
CA PRO A 169 -8.18 11.44 -18.86
C PRO A 169 -8.03 10.77 -17.51
N LEU A 170 -8.18 11.48 -16.39
CA LEU A 170 -8.28 11.01 -15.00
C LEU A 170 -9.25 11.92 -14.24
N PRO A 171 -9.84 11.43 -13.14
CA PRO A 171 -10.71 12.24 -12.29
C PRO A 171 -9.97 13.44 -11.70
N VAL A 172 -10.54 14.62 -11.93
CA VAL A 172 -10.05 15.91 -11.45
C VAL A 172 -11.07 16.51 -10.51
N VAL A 173 -10.62 17.03 -9.38
CA VAL A 173 -11.46 17.68 -8.35
C VAL A 173 -10.95 19.08 -8.05
N SER A 174 -11.84 19.93 -7.51
CA SER A 174 -11.49 21.24 -6.97
C SER A 174 -11.32 21.14 -5.46
N VAL A 175 -10.21 21.63 -4.94
CA VAL A 175 -9.85 21.63 -3.50
C VAL A 175 -9.29 23.00 -3.10
N ARG A 176 -9.10 23.23 -1.80
CA ARG A 176 -8.41 24.43 -1.30
C ARG A 176 -7.24 24.02 -0.42
N VAL A 177 -6.08 24.65 -0.62
CA VAL A 177 -4.89 24.42 0.20
C VAL A 177 -4.68 25.64 1.10
N ASN A 178 -4.43 25.39 2.40
CA ASN A 178 -4.19 26.41 3.42
C ASN A 178 -5.25 27.53 3.45
N GLY A 179 -6.52 27.19 3.16
CA GLY A 179 -7.63 28.16 3.13
C GLY A 179 -7.61 29.14 1.95
N GLY A 180 -6.74 28.92 0.96
CA GLY A 180 -6.64 29.75 -0.24
C GLY A 180 -7.77 29.53 -1.25
N ASP A 181 -7.57 29.99 -2.48
CA ASP A 181 -8.50 29.82 -3.58
C ASP A 181 -8.64 28.34 -4.00
N GLU A 182 -9.68 28.04 -4.78
CA GLU A 182 -9.88 26.72 -5.37
C GLU A 182 -8.80 26.42 -6.42
N VAL A 183 -8.18 25.27 -6.28
CA VAL A 183 -7.14 24.74 -7.16
C VAL A 183 -7.50 23.36 -7.66
N THR A 184 -6.88 22.90 -8.71
CA THR A 184 -7.25 21.70 -9.44
C THR A 184 -6.28 20.57 -9.14
N PHE A 185 -6.80 19.48 -8.56
CA PHE A 185 -6.04 18.25 -8.27
C PHE A 185 -6.61 17.09 -9.07
N PHE A 186 -5.78 16.19 -9.55
CA PHE A 186 -6.24 14.89 -10.04
C PHE A 186 -6.06 13.80 -8.99
N ILE A 187 -6.74 12.68 -9.16
CA ILE A 187 -6.70 11.55 -8.23
C ILE A 187 -5.82 10.46 -8.81
N ASP A 188 -4.86 9.99 -7.99
CA ASP A 188 -3.86 9.01 -8.39
C ASP A 188 -3.49 8.11 -7.21
N THR A 189 -4.05 6.88 -7.17
CA THR A 189 -3.71 5.91 -6.13
C THR A 189 -2.37 5.19 -6.36
N GLY A 190 -1.72 5.42 -7.50
CA GLY A 190 -0.33 5.05 -7.74
C GLY A 190 0.67 5.96 -7.02
N GLY A 191 0.19 7.12 -6.54
CA GLY A 191 0.94 8.02 -5.67
C GLY A 191 0.67 7.75 -4.19
N SER A 192 1.68 8.01 -3.33
CA SER A 192 1.57 7.87 -1.89
C SER A 192 0.80 9.05 -1.27
N GLU A 193 1.48 10.13 -1.00
CA GLU A 193 0.98 11.31 -0.30
C GLU A 193 0.18 12.25 -1.23
N VAL A 194 -0.41 13.26 -0.66
CA VAL A 194 -0.82 14.43 -1.44
C VAL A 194 0.44 15.04 -2.07
N ALA A 195 0.41 15.30 -3.37
CA ALA A 195 1.49 16.01 -4.02
C ALA A 195 1.03 17.40 -4.48
N LEU A 196 1.90 18.39 -4.35
CA LEU A 196 1.71 19.73 -4.87
C LEU A 196 2.59 19.94 -6.09
N ASP A 197 2.13 20.74 -7.03
CA ASP A 197 3.01 21.26 -8.05
C ASP A 197 4.14 22.08 -7.40
N THR A 198 5.37 21.93 -7.89
CA THR A 198 6.56 22.56 -7.30
C THR A 198 6.46 24.11 -7.25
N GLU A 199 5.94 24.73 -8.31
CA GLU A 199 5.78 26.19 -8.32
C GLU A 199 4.62 26.62 -7.42
N PHE A 200 3.52 25.84 -7.40
CA PHE A 200 2.41 26.11 -6.47
C PHE A 200 2.83 25.99 -5.00
N ALA A 201 3.60 24.96 -4.64
CA ALA A 201 4.16 24.83 -3.30
C ALA A 201 5.03 26.03 -2.90
N LYS A 202 5.83 26.54 -3.84
CA LYS A 202 6.66 27.74 -3.66
C LYS A 202 5.81 29.02 -3.52
N GLU A 203 4.76 29.17 -4.33
CA GLU A 203 3.79 30.27 -4.24
C GLU A 203 3.12 30.32 -2.85
N LEU A 204 2.81 29.15 -2.27
CA LEU A 204 2.24 29.01 -0.93
C LEU A 204 3.27 29.12 0.21
N GLY A 205 4.56 29.16 -0.09
CA GLY A 205 5.61 29.15 0.93
C GLY A 205 5.66 27.85 1.73
N VAL A 206 5.35 26.69 1.12
CA VAL A 206 5.36 25.40 1.80
C VAL A 206 6.75 25.08 2.32
N PRO A 207 6.92 24.82 3.64
CA PRO A 207 8.21 24.48 4.20
C PRO A 207 8.66 23.10 3.72
N GLN A 208 9.96 22.97 3.39
CA GLN A 208 10.56 21.73 2.91
C GLN A 208 11.37 21.06 4.01
N PHE A 209 11.21 19.76 4.16
CA PHE A 209 11.85 18.95 5.21
C PHE A 209 12.63 17.75 4.62
N GLY A 210 13.36 18.00 3.54
CA GLY A 210 14.19 17.00 2.86
C GLY A 210 13.63 16.54 1.53
N ALA A 211 14.33 15.60 0.93
CA ALA A 211 14.00 15.02 -0.37
C ALA A 211 14.19 13.51 -0.36
N ILE A 212 13.47 12.84 -1.24
CA ILE A 212 13.55 11.40 -1.47
C ILE A 212 13.79 11.13 -2.95
N GLN A 213 14.27 9.92 -3.29
CA GLN A 213 14.31 9.45 -4.67
C GLN A 213 13.00 8.77 -5.02
N GLY A 214 12.21 9.39 -5.88
CA GLY A 214 10.99 8.79 -6.43
C GLY A 214 11.31 7.87 -7.60
N THR A 215 10.61 6.73 -7.69
CA THR A 215 10.62 5.83 -8.86
C THR A 215 9.29 5.95 -9.58
N PHE A 216 9.34 6.24 -10.86
CA PHE A 216 8.19 6.53 -11.69
C PHE A 216 8.02 5.51 -12.81
N SER A 217 6.90 5.61 -13.52
CA SER A 217 6.58 4.82 -14.70
C SER A 217 7.74 4.80 -15.70
N GLY A 218 7.95 3.67 -16.36
CA GLY A 218 9.10 3.48 -17.26
C GLY A 218 10.46 3.35 -16.54
N GLY A 219 10.47 3.14 -15.22
CA GLY A 219 11.70 3.01 -14.42
C GLY A 219 12.48 4.31 -14.25
N GLN A 220 11.86 5.46 -14.48
CA GLN A 220 12.51 6.76 -14.31
C GLN A 220 12.65 7.12 -12.82
N HIS A 221 13.69 7.88 -12.50
CA HIS A 221 13.97 8.37 -11.15
C HIS A 221 14.04 9.89 -11.14
N ALA A 222 13.46 10.51 -10.12
CA ALA A 222 13.59 11.95 -9.89
C ALA A 222 13.64 12.24 -8.39
N GLU A 223 14.30 13.34 -8.02
CA GLU A 223 14.26 13.85 -6.67
C GLU A 223 12.90 14.49 -6.39
N VAL A 224 12.30 14.11 -5.28
CA VAL A 224 10.98 14.58 -4.82
C VAL A 224 11.18 15.28 -3.47
N GLN A 225 10.93 16.58 -3.44
CA GLN A 225 10.96 17.33 -2.19
C GLN A 225 9.75 16.96 -1.32
N GLN A 226 9.96 16.90 -0.01
CA GLN A 226 8.88 16.67 0.95
C GLN A 226 8.66 17.88 1.85
N GLY A 227 7.44 18.07 2.26
CA GLY A 227 7.04 19.18 3.10
C GLY A 227 5.72 18.91 3.83
N ARG A 228 5.14 20.00 4.33
CA ARG A 228 3.89 19.94 5.07
C ARG A 228 3.01 21.14 4.73
N ILE A 229 1.71 20.89 4.54
CA ILE A 229 0.68 21.93 4.46
C ILE A 229 -0.13 21.98 5.76
N GLU A 230 -0.67 23.17 6.05
CA GLU A 230 -1.52 23.37 7.24
C GLU A 230 -2.88 22.71 7.07
N SER A 231 -3.44 22.76 5.85
CA SER A 231 -4.74 22.17 5.58
C SER A 231 -5.01 21.88 4.10
N LEU A 232 -5.87 20.89 3.86
CA LEU A 232 -6.51 20.60 2.59
C LEU A 232 -8.02 20.54 2.80
N THR A 233 -8.78 21.42 2.13
CA THR A 233 -10.25 21.38 2.16
C THR A 233 -10.76 20.60 0.96
N VAL A 234 -11.53 19.55 1.25
CA VAL A 234 -12.11 18.60 0.29
C VAL A 234 -13.62 18.58 0.53
N GLY A 235 -14.38 19.25 -0.33
CA GLY A 235 -15.81 19.49 -0.10
C GLY A 235 -16.04 20.28 1.18
N ASP A 236 -16.88 19.73 2.08
CA ASP A 236 -17.24 20.38 3.36
C ASP A 236 -16.24 20.06 4.50
N TRP A 237 -15.20 19.28 4.21
CA TRP A 237 -14.23 18.85 5.22
C TRP A 237 -12.87 19.49 5.01
N THR A 238 -12.25 19.86 6.11
CA THR A 238 -10.85 20.33 6.15
C THR A 238 -10.02 19.34 6.93
N ILE A 239 -9.01 18.80 6.28
CA ILE A 239 -8.00 17.93 6.88
C ILE A 239 -6.78 18.80 7.17
N LYS A 240 -6.24 18.74 8.39
CA LYS A 240 -5.08 19.54 8.81
C LYS A 240 -3.81 18.72 8.93
N ASN A 241 -2.69 19.42 8.87
CA ASN A 241 -1.36 18.87 9.10
C ASN A 241 -1.04 17.69 8.18
N LEU A 242 -1.02 17.92 6.86
CA LEU A 242 -0.76 16.85 5.90
C LEU A 242 0.71 16.89 5.43
N PRO A 243 1.38 15.73 5.41
CA PRO A 243 2.61 15.60 4.64
C PRO A 243 2.31 15.75 3.16
N VAL A 244 3.22 16.36 2.43
CA VAL A 244 3.09 16.54 0.98
C VAL A 244 4.42 16.29 0.28
N ALA A 245 4.31 15.71 -0.93
CA ALA A 245 5.39 15.66 -1.90
C ALA A 245 5.31 16.87 -2.86
N MET A 246 6.40 17.21 -3.53
CA MET A 246 6.43 18.30 -4.50
C MET A 246 6.98 17.77 -5.82
N LEU A 247 6.18 17.92 -6.88
CA LEU A 247 6.45 17.40 -8.22
C LEU A 247 6.11 18.46 -9.28
N PRO A 248 6.77 18.48 -10.45
CA PRO A 248 6.48 19.44 -11.51
C PRO A 248 5.21 19.02 -12.28
N LEU A 249 4.02 19.27 -11.73
CA LEU A 249 2.73 18.79 -12.23
C LEU A 249 2.07 19.70 -13.26
N ARG A 250 2.33 21.02 -13.23
CA ARG A 250 1.73 22.00 -14.14
C ARG A 250 1.99 21.67 -15.62
N GLN A 251 3.11 21.01 -15.91
CA GLN A 251 3.42 20.51 -17.25
C GLN A 251 2.39 19.50 -17.80
N LEU A 252 1.63 18.83 -16.93
CA LEU A 252 0.59 17.86 -17.31
C LEU A 252 -0.74 18.52 -17.69
N SER A 253 -0.95 19.79 -17.32
CA SER A 253 -2.23 20.52 -17.43
C SER A 253 -2.86 20.44 -18.82
N LYS A 254 -2.02 20.55 -19.87
CA LYS A 254 -2.48 20.44 -21.27
C LYS A 254 -3.07 19.07 -21.57
N GLY A 255 -2.46 18.00 -21.07
CA GLY A 255 -2.95 16.62 -21.22
C GLY A 255 -4.31 16.41 -20.57
N PHE A 256 -4.55 17.06 -19.43
CA PHE A 256 -5.84 17.05 -18.74
C PHE A 256 -6.88 17.99 -19.38
N GLY A 257 -6.48 18.89 -20.26
CA GLY A 257 -7.37 19.89 -20.84
C GLY A 257 -8.00 20.82 -19.80
N VAL A 258 -7.28 21.13 -18.73
CA VAL A 258 -7.60 22.11 -17.69
C VAL A 258 -6.61 23.26 -17.74
N LYS A 259 -6.96 24.39 -17.12
CA LYS A 259 -6.09 25.56 -17.08
C LYS A 259 -4.76 25.23 -16.40
N GLN A 260 -4.82 24.53 -15.27
CA GLN A 260 -3.66 24.23 -14.43
C GLN A 260 -3.94 23.02 -13.56
N ILE A 261 -2.94 22.18 -13.36
CA ILE A 261 -2.91 21.12 -12.35
C ILE A 261 -1.97 21.58 -11.24
N ASP A 262 -2.48 21.71 -10.03
CA ASP A 262 -1.74 22.19 -8.87
C ASP A 262 -1.39 21.09 -7.87
N GLY A 263 -1.98 19.89 -8.03
CA GLY A 263 -1.66 18.77 -7.15
C GLY A 263 -2.30 17.44 -7.51
N ILE A 264 -2.01 16.46 -6.67
CA ILE A 264 -2.49 15.07 -6.72
C ILE A 264 -3.08 14.72 -5.37
N ILE A 265 -4.17 13.97 -5.37
CA ILE A 265 -4.64 13.23 -4.19
C ILE A 265 -4.14 11.80 -4.30
N GLY A 266 -3.20 11.42 -3.43
CA GLY A 266 -2.63 10.08 -3.33
C GLY A 266 -3.38 9.16 -2.36
N THR A 267 -2.90 7.93 -2.28
CA THR A 267 -3.52 6.84 -1.49
C THR A 267 -3.56 7.13 0.01
N THR A 268 -2.54 7.79 0.58
CA THR A 268 -2.50 8.04 2.03
C THR A 268 -3.63 8.93 2.52
N LEU A 269 -4.11 9.89 1.70
CA LEU A 269 -5.32 10.63 2.05
C LEU A 269 -6.53 9.68 2.10
N PHE A 270 -6.69 8.79 1.13
CA PHE A 270 -7.80 7.83 1.08
C PHE A 270 -7.76 6.84 2.24
N TYR A 271 -6.56 6.51 2.73
CA TYR A 271 -6.37 5.62 3.87
C TYR A 271 -7.12 6.09 5.14
N HIS A 272 -7.34 7.40 5.29
CA HIS A 272 -8.03 7.98 6.44
C HIS A 272 -9.56 7.95 6.34
N PHE A 273 -10.11 7.50 5.21
CA PHE A 273 -11.54 7.51 4.92
C PHE A 273 -12.04 6.16 4.38
N LEU A 274 -13.35 5.97 4.39
CA LEU A 274 -14.02 5.03 3.49
C LEU A 274 -14.34 5.81 2.20
N THR A 275 -13.42 5.73 1.24
CA THR A 275 -13.43 6.57 0.04
C THR A 275 -14.10 5.86 -1.12
N THR A 276 -14.98 6.54 -1.84
CA THR A 276 -15.55 6.05 -3.11
C THR A 276 -15.20 7.00 -4.25
N MET A 277 -14.56 6.48 -5.28
CA MET A 277 -14.49 7.10 -6.60
C MET A 277 -15.66 6.56 -7.41
N ASP A 278 -16.72 7.35 -7.54
CA ASP A 278 -17.91 6.98 -8.30
C ASP A 278 -17.78 7.50 -9.74
N TYR A 279 -17.13 6.72 -10.58
CA TYR A 279 -16.91 7.10 -11.98
C TYR A 279 -18.21 7.30 -12.75
N PRO A 280 -19.22 6.38 -12.65
CA PRO A 280 -20.49 6.58 -13.33
C PRO A 280 -21.24 7.86 -12.93
N ARG A 281 -21.11 8.30 -11.68
CA ARG A 281 -21.76 9.55 -11.20
C ARG A 281 -20.84 10.76 -11.27
N GLY A 282 -19.56 10.58 -11.59
CA GLY A 282 -18.57 11.64 -11.67
C GLY A 282 -18.36 12.33 -10.32
N GLU A 283 -18.17 11.57 -9.24
CA GLU A 283 -17.97 12.15 -7.90
C GLU A 283 -16.99 11.36 -7.04
N LEU A 284 -16.28 12.08 -6.18
CA LEU A 284 -15.53 11.57 -5.05
C LEU A 284 -16.40 11.67 -3.80
N VAL A 285 -16.52 10.58 -3.05
CA VAL A 285 -17.23 10.55 -1.76
C VAL A 285 -16.26 10.10 -0.67
N LEU A 286 -16.02 10.96 0.29
CA LEU A 286 -15.27 10.61 1.50
C LEU A 286 -16.28 10.38 2.64
N ARG A 287 -16.12 9.26 3.36
CA ARG A 287 -16.90 8.96 4.58
C ARG A 287 -15.94 8.76 5.73
N ARG A 288 -16.37 9.09 6.96
CA ARG A 288 -15.58 8.77 8.15
C ARG A 288 -15.29 7.28 8.19
N LYS A 289 -14.05 6.91 8.51
CA LYS A 289 -13.59 5.52 8.59
C LYS A 289 -14.08 4.89 9.91
N THR A 290 -15.38 4.58 9.97
CA THR A 290 -16.04 3.96 11.12
C THR A 290 -16.83 2.71 10.72
N VAL A 291 -17.12 1.86 11.70
CA VAL A 291 -17.95 0.66 11.50
C VAL A 291 -19.33 1.04 10.97
N GLU A 292 -19.93 2.10 11.50
CA GLU A 292 -21.25 2.60 11.10
C GLU A 292 -21.26 3.06 9.64
N SER A 293 -20.25 3.79 9.21
CA SER A 293 -20.11 4.25 7.81
C SER A 293 -20.00 3.06 6.86
N LEU A 294 -19.23 2.06 7.22
CA LEU A 294 -19.07 0.83 6.41
C LEU A 294 -20.39 0.04 6.35
N GLU A 295 -21.08 -0.14 7.46
CA GLU A 295 -22.38 -0.83 7.50
C GLU A 295 -23.44 -0.10 6.68
N GLN A 296 -23.49 1.23 6.76
CA GLN A 296 -24.37 2.05 5.91
C GLN A 296 -24.02 1.89 4.43
N PHE A 297 -22.72 1.92 4.10
CA PHE A 297 -22.26 1.68 2.73
C PHE A 297 -22.66 0.28 2.23
N LYS A 298 -22.42 -0.78 3.01
CA LYS A 298 -22.79 -2.16 2.64
C LYS A 298 -24.28 -2.32 2.41
N LYS A 299 -25.13 -1.61 3.17
CA LYS A 299 -26.60 -1.62 3.03
C LYS A 299 -27.11 -0.74 1.89
N SER A 300 -26.30 0.14 1.33
CA SER A 300 -26.71 0.99 0.20
C SER A 300 -27.05 0.15 -1.04
N PRO A 301 -27.97 0.61 -1.91
CA PRO A 301 -28.37 -0.13 -3.11
C PRO A 301 -27.19 -0.47 -4.04
N GLY A 302 -27.37 -1.52 -4.84
CA GLY A 302 -26.39 -1.98 -5.83
C GLY A 302 -25.62 -3.20 -5.36
N LYS A 303 -25.28 -4.08 -6.32
CA LYS A 303 -24.40 -5.25 -6.08
C LYS A 303 -22.98 -4.76 -5.87
N LYS A 304 -22.34 -5.15 -4.80
CA LYS A 304 -20.95 -4.85 -4.48
C LYS A 304 -20.12 -6.13 -4.54
N VAL A 305 -19.08 -6.11 -5.35
CA VAL A 305 -18.08 -7.18 -5.41
C VAL A 305 -16.91 -6.74 -4.55
N ALA A 306 -16.64 -7.47 -3.47
CA ALA A 306 -15.50 -7.20 -2.60
C ALA A 306 -14.26 -7.95 -3.12
N VAL A 307 -13.19 -7.24 -3.34
CA VAL A 307 -11.88 -7.79 -3.73
C VAL A 307 -10.92 -7.60 -2.56
N PRO A 308 -10.43 -8.67 -1.93
CA PRO A 308 -9.41 -8.59 -0.89
C PRO A 308 -8.12 -7.98 -1.46
N ILE A 309 -7.49 -7.11 -0.67
CA ILE A 309 -6.22 -6.49 -1.02
C ILE A 309 -5.22 -6.60 0.12
N TRP A 310 -3.96 -6.38 -0.22
CA TRP A 310 -2.85 -6.14 0.69
C TRP A 310 -2.23 -4.79 0.36
N MET A 311 -1.58 -4.16 1.31
CA MET A 311 -0.91 -2.88 1.10
C MET A 311 0.59 -3.03 1.33
N ALA A 312 1.35 -3.11 0.25
CA ALA A 312 2.80 -3.05 0.27
C ALA A 312 3.23 -1.58 0.30
N SER A 313 4.22 -1.23 1.14
CA SER A 313 4.52 0.18 1.39
C SER A 313 3.28 0.94 1.91
N ASP A 314 3.25 2.24 1.76
CA ASP A 314 2.18 3.13 2.20
C ASP A 314 1.05 3.32 1.16
N HIS A 315 1.20 2.82 -0.07
CA HIS A 315 0.23 3.05 -1.14
C HIS A 315 0.02 1.89 -2.12
N PHE A 316 0.92 0.90 -2.21
CA PHE A 316 0.77 -0.18 -3.17
C PHE A 316 -0.34 -1.17 -2.75
N MET A 317 -1.57 -0.87 -3.13
CA MET A 317 -2.70 -1.78 -2.97
C MET A 317 -2.61 -2.90 -3.99
N VAL A 318 -2.40 -4.12 -3.56
CA VAL A 318 -2.27 -5.29 -4.44
C VAL A 318 -3.41 -6.27 -4.20
N GLY A 319 -3.96 -6.82 -5.26
CA GLY A 319 -5.04 -7.80 -5.19
C GLY A 319 -4.88 -8.87 -6.25
N TRP A 320 -5.53 -10.01 -6.04
CA TRP A 320 -5.52 -11.10 -7.00
C TRP A 320 -6.33 -10.77 -8.25
N GLY A 321 -5.72 -11.04 -9.40
CA GLY A 321 -6.33 -10.94 -10.70
C GLY A 321 -5.85 -12.02 -11.64
N ARG A 322 -6.17 -11.88 -12.91
CA ARG A 322 -5.72 -12.77 -13.98
C ARG A 322 -5.57 -11.98 -15.27
N VAL A 323 -4.58 -12.34 -16.04
CA VAL A 323 -4.29 -11.80 -17.38
C VAL A 323 -4.38 -12.93 -18.37
N GLU A 324 -5.23 -12.81 -19.37
CA GLU A 324 -5.51 -13.85 -20.38
C GLU A 324 -5.80 -15.21 -19.71
N THR A 325 -5.15 -16.26 -20.16
CA THR A 325 -5.26 -17.62 -19.62
C THR A 325 -4.20 -17.95 -18.57
N LEU A 326 -3.35 -16.99 -18.18
CA LEU A 326 -2.29 -17.20 -17.20
C LEU A 326 -2.87 -17.54 -15.81
N PRO A 327 -2.09 -18.19 -14.94
CA PRO A 327 -2.48 -18.42 -13.56
C PRO A 327 -2.83 -17.10 -12.82
N PRO A 328 -3.65 -17.18 -11.76
CA PRO A 328 -3.89 -16.01 -10.92
C PRO A 328 -2.59 -15.37 -10.42
N THR A 329 -2.55 -14.06 -10.42
CA THR A 329 -1.37 -13.26 -10.06
C THR A 329 -1.77 -12.01 -9.31
N LEU A 330 -0.82 -11.32 -8.67
CA LEU A 330 -1.07 -10.03 -8.02
C LEU A 330 -0.97 -8.89 -9.02
N LEU A 331 -1.94 -7.99 -8.94
CA LEU A 331 -1.99 -6.74 -9.69
C LEU A 331 -2.06 -5.57 -8.71
N PHE A 332 -1.32 -4.52 -8.99
CA PHE A 332 -1.35 -3.26 -8.25
C PHE A 332 -2.52 -2.39 -8.73
N VAL A 333 -3.19 -1.67 -7.82
CA VAL A 333 -4.31 -0.77 -8.12
C VAL A 333 -3.79 0.66 -8.28
N ASP A 334 -3.83 1.17 -9.50
CA ASP A 334 -3.32 2.49 -9.85
C ASP A 334 -4.36 3.28 -10.65
N THR A 335 -5.17 4.10 -9.97
CA THR A 335 -6.19 4.93 -10.63
C THR A 335 -5.57 6.08 -11.45
N GLY A 336 -4.28 6.34 -11.30
CA GLY A 336 -3.52 7.34 -12.07
C GLY A 336 -2.94 6.80 -13.39
N LEU A 337 -3.15 5.52 -13.73
CA LEU A 337 -2.75 4.96 -15.01
C LEU A 337 -3.60 5.56 -16.15
N MET A 338 -3.13 6.64 -16.73
CA MET A 338 -3.84 7.45 -17.72
C MET A 338 -3.88 6.76 -19.09
N GLY A 339 -5.10 6.66 -19.67
CA GLY A 339 -5.29 6.16 -21.04
C GLY A 339 -5.11 4.65 -21.21
N ALA A 340 -5.11 3.90 -20.11
CA ALA A 340 -5.07 2.45 -20.11
C ALA A 340 -5.83 1.86 -18.91
N GLY A 341 -6.31 0.63 -19.11
CA GLY A 341 -6.87 -0.17 -18.02
C GLY A 341 -5.86 -1.10 -17.37
N VAL A 342 -4.76 -1.39 -18.07
CA VAL A 342 -3.67 -2.21 -17.52
C VAL A 342 -2.30 -1.74 -18.01
N LYS A 343 -1.30 -1.94 -17.15
CA LYS A 343 0.11 -1.93 -17.51
C LYS A 343 0.76 -3.18 -16.95
N LEU A 344 1.33 -4.02 -17.79
CA LEU A 344 1.86 -5.33 -17.42
C LEU A 344 3.39 -5.31 -17.42
N ALA A 345 3.98 -6.16 -16.59
CA ALA A 345 5.40 -6.47 -16.64
C ALA A 345 5.76 -7.10 -17.99
N GLU A 346 6.96 -6.83 -18.48
CA GLU A 346 7.42 -7.36 -19.78
C GLU A 346 7.42 -8.89 -19.82
N SER A 347 7.75 -9.54 -18.70
CA SER A 347 7.67 -10.99 -18.52
C SER A 347 6.25 -11.51 -18.79
N VAL A 348 5.23 -10.84 -18.25
CA VAL A 348 3.81 -11.20 -18.40
C VAL A 348 3.31 -10.94 -19.81
N ILE A 349 3.67 -9.81 -20.43
CA ILE A 349 3.35 -9.52 -21.84
C ILE A 349 3.86 -10.65 -22.74
N LYS A 350 5.11 -11.07 -22.53
CA LYS A 350 5.74 -12.16 -23.29
C LYS A 350 5.10 -13.52 -23.02
N GLU A 351 4.86 -13.86 -21.77
CA GLU A 351 4.23 -15.15 -21.38
C GLU A 351 2.80 -15.27 -21.89
N ALA A 352 2.02 -14.19 -21.82
CA ALA A 352 0.66 -14.12 -22.34
C ALA A 352 0.58 -14.04 -23.88
N GLY A 353 1.71 -13.85 -24.58
CA GLY A 353 1.74 -13.70 -26.04
C GLY A 353 1.09 -12.41 -26.54
N ILE A 354 1.02 -11.37 -25.69
CA ILE A 354 0.42 -10.06 -26.02
C ILE A 354 1.33 -9.35 -27.02
N LYS A 355 0.74 -8.83 -28.08
CA LYS A 355 1.46 -8.10 -29.13
C LYS A 355 1.43 -6.60 -28.88
N LEU A 356 2.60 -5.99 -28.83
CA LEU A 356 2.76 -4.54 -28.80
C LEU A 356 2.47 -3.95 -30.18
N GLU A 357 1.71 -2.85 -30.23
CA GLU A 357 1.35 -2.14 -31.45
C GLU A 357 2.38 -1.04 -31.75
N GLU A 358 3.61 -1.43 -32.10
CA GLU A 358 4.74 -0.52 -32.30
C GLU A 358 4.47 0.59 -33.36
N ASN A 359 3.62 0.32 -34.35
CA ASN A 359 3.20 1.27 -35.36
C ASN A 359 2.28 2.38 -34.81
N LYS A 360 1.74 2.22 -33.62
CA LYS A 360 0.92 3.21 -32.89
C LYS A 360 1.67 3.86 -31.72
N ALA A 361 2.98 3.64 -31.62
CA ALA A 361 3.79 4.24 -30.58
C ALA A 361 3.68 5.77 -30.61
N SER A 362 3.62 6.37 -29.40
CA SER A 362 3.50 7.81 -29.21
C SER A 362 4.42 8.29 -28.08
N GLU A 363 4.59 9.60 -27.98
CA GLU A 363 5.22 10.20 -26.79
C GLU A 363 4.17 10.48 -25.71
N GLY A 364 4.50 10.18 -24.47
CA GLY A 364 3.75 10.51 -23.26
C GLY A 364 4.62 11.16 -22.22
N ALA A 365 4.04 11.45 -21.07
CA ALA A 365 4.74 11.96 -19.90
C ALA A 365 4.25 11.26 -18.63
N GLY A 366 5.17 10.98 -17.72
CA GLY A 366 4.92 10.51 -16.37
C GLY A 366 5.61 11.42 -15.35
N GLY A 367 5.52 11.08 -14.06
CA GLY A 367 6.17 11.83 -12.98
C GLY A 367 7.69 11.99 -13.14
N GLY A 368 8.35 11.07 -13.85
CA GLY A 368 9.79 11.12 -14.14
C GLY A 368 10.17 11.82 -15.46
N GLY A 369 9.20 12.29 -16.26
CA GLY A 369 9.47 12.98 -17.54
C GLY A 369 8.83 12.33 -18.75
N LYS A 370 9.43 12.52 -19.95
CA LYS A 370 8.93 12.00 -21.22
C LYS A 370 9.15 10.48 -21.34
N LEU A 371 8.17 9.79 -21.95
CA LEU A 371 8.14 8.35 -22.16
C LEU A 371 7.72 8.02 -23.59
N LYS A 372 8.28 6.94 -24.16
CA LYS A 372 7.71 6.29 -25.33
C LYS A 372 6.60 5.35 -24.85
N ILE A 373 5.40 5.53 -25.35
CA ILE A 373 4.24 4.69 -25.02
C ILE A 373 3.90 3.84 -26.24
N VAL A 374 3.84 2.51 -26.05
CA VAL A 374 3.41 1.55 -27.06
C VAL A 374 2.12 0.89 -26.58
N PRO A 375 0.99 1.10 -27.25
CA PRO A 375 -0.28 0.49 -26.84
C PRO A 375 -0.30 -1.01 -27.13
N TYR A 376 -1.16 -1.73 -26.39
CA TYR A 376 -1.55 -3.09 -26.64
C TYR A 376 -2.97 -3.33 -26.13
N THR A 377 -3.57 -4.47 -26.47
CA THR A 377 -4.87 -4.88 -25.94
C THR A 377 -4.74 -6.22 -25.22
N VAL A 378 -5.35 -6.32 -24.04
CA VAL A 378 -5.51 -7.58 -23.31
C VAL A 378 -6.96 -8.03 -23.47
N HIS A 379 -7.17 -9.23 -24.02
CA HIS A 379 -8.53 -9.69 -24.31
C HIS A 379 -9.31 -10.04 -23.05
N HIS A 380 -8.65 -10.57 -22.02
CA HIS A 380 -9.29 -10.95 -20.78
C HIS A 380 -8.45 -10.52 -19.57
N VAL A 381 -9.02 -9.64 -18.75
CA VAL A 381 -8.43 -9.21 -17.47
C VAL A 381 -9.45 -9.45 -16.37
N SER A 382 -9.02 -9.99 -15.24
CA SER A 382 -9.85 -9.96 -14.04
C SER A 382 -9.13 -9.34 -12.85
N PHE A 383 -9.90 -8.71 -11.96
CA PHE A 383 -9.45 -8.27 -10.65
C PHE A 383 -10.49 -8.71 -9.61
N GLY A 384 -10.10 -9.67 -8.76
CA GLY A 384 -11.07 -10.46 -8.00
C GLY A 384 -12.02 -11.21 -8.93
N ASP A 385 -13.32 -11.09 -8.67
CA ASP A 385 -14.40 -11.68 -9.48
C ASP A 385 -14.88 -10.76 -10.63
N ILE A 386 -14.34 -9.55 -10.73
CA ILE A 386 -14.64 -8.65 -11.83
C ILE A 386 -13.82 -9.05 -13.05
N LYS A 387 -14.46 -9.06 -14.22
CA LYS A 387 -13.87 -9.44 -15.50
C LYS A 387 -14.19 -8.39 -16.54
N GLU A 388 -13.15 -7.97 -17.27
CA GLU A 388 -13.26 -7.04 -18.38
C GLU A 388 -12.62 -7.65 -19.63
N GLU A 389 -13.14 -7.28 -20.77
CA GLU A 389 -12.68 -7.74 -22.07
C GLU A 389 -12.12 -6.60 -22.91
N ASN A 390 -11.11 -6.93 -23.74
CA ASN A 390 -10.47 -5.97 -24.65
C ASN A 390 -9.97 -4.72 -23.94
N VAL A 391 -9.32 -4.92 -22.79
CA VAL A 391 -8.81 -3.84 -21.95
C VAL A 391 -7.60 -3.20 -22.62
N PRO A 392 -7.61 -1.86 -22.82
CA PRO A 392 -6.44 -1.18 -23.36
C PRO A 392 -5.28 -1.23 -22.38
N GLY A 393 -4.10 -1.53 -22.89
CA GLY A 393 -2.86 -1.53 -22.15
C GLY A 393 -1.82 -0.60 -22.75
N LEU A 394 -0.85 -0.21 -21.96
CA LEU A 394 0.31 0.55 -22.40
C LEU A 394 1.62 -0.08 -21.92
N TYR A 395 2.63 -0.01 -22.77
CA TYR A 395 4.01 -0.35 -22.44
C TYR A 395 4.88 0.90 -22.61
N ASP A 396 5.59 1.27 -21.56
CA ASP A 396 6.46 2.45 -21.51
C ASP A 396 7.87 2.12 -20.99
N GLY A 397 8.24 0.83 -21.05
CA GLY A 397 9.50 0.30 -20.57
C GLY A 397 9.33 -0.71 -19.43
N PRO A 398 10.41 -1.08 -18.74
CA PRO A 398 10.39 -2.06 -17.66
C PRO A 398 9.40 -1.68 -16.55
N PHE A 399 8.76 -2.68 -15.97
CA PHE A 399 7.90 -2.52 -14.79
C PHE A 399 8.76 -2.60 -13.52
N PRO A 400 9.13 -1.47 -12.89
CA PRO A 400 10.18 -1.46 -11.88
C PRO A 400 9.75 -2.15 -10.58
N TRP A 401 8.46 -2.37 -10.38
CA TRP A 401 7.89 -2.94 -9.16
C TRP A 401 7.67 -4.46 -9.22
N GLU A 402 7.98 -5.13 -10.35
CA GLU A 402 7.67 -6.55 -10.60
C GLU A 402 8.09 -7.48 -9.44
N ASN A 403 9.27 -7.26 -8.85
CA ASN A 403 9.79 -8.07 -7.74
C ASN A 403 10.28 -7.23 -6.55
N MET A 404 9.97 -5.93 -6.54
CA MET A 404 10.48 -4.98 -5.53
C MET A 404 10.13 -5.41 -4.11
N PHE A 405 8.93 -5.93 -3.92
CA PHE A 405 8.41 -6.27 -2.59
C PHE A 405 8.70 -7.73 -2.18
N GLY A 406 9.62 -8.41 -2.85
CA GLY A 406 9.96 -9.81 -2.58
C GLY A 406 8.84 -10.80 -2.90
N PHE A 407 7.81 -10.37 -3.63
CA PHE A 407 6.80 -11.18 -4.27
C PHE A 407 6.55 -10.64 -5.69
N HIS A 408 6.00 -11.49 -6.55
CA HIS A 408 5.78 -11.14 -7.95
C HIS A 408 4.52 -10.30 -8.13
N LEU A 409 4.66 -9.16 -8.84
CA LEU A 409 3.57 -8.33 -9.35
C LEU A 409 3.54 -8.43 -10.89
N ALA A 410 2.44 -8.89 -11.45
CA ALA A 410 2.29 -9.04 -12.90
C ALA A 410 2.10 -7.70 -13.62
N GLY A 411 1.77 -6.66 -12.89
CA GLY A 411 1.49 -5.34 -13.43
C GLY A 411 0.52 -4.57 -12.56
N MET A 412 -0.21 -3.62 -13.17
CA MET A 412 -1.23 -2.82 -12.51
C MET A 412 -2.54 -2.82 -13.29
N VAL A 413 -3.65 -2.62 -12.57
CA VAL A 413 -4.97 -2.27 -13.11
C VAL A 413 -5.25 -0.80 -12.82
N GLY A 414 -5.77 -0.09 -13.79
CA GLY A 414 -5.85 1.35 -13.76
C GLY A 414 -7.17 1.94 -14.17
N HIS A 415 -7.13 3.23 -14.50
CA HIS A 415 -8.30 4.08 -14.71
C HIS A 415 -9.34 3.45 -15.67
N ASP A 416 -8.93 3.03 -16.87
CA ASP A 416 -9.88 2.53 -17.87
C ASP A 416 -10.53 1.19 -17.48
N PHE A 417 -9.88 0.39 -16.63
CA PHE A 417 -10.48 -0.81 -16.04
C PHE A 417 -11.57 -0.46 -15.03
N PHE A 418 -11.39 0.63 -14.27
CA PHE A 418 -12.30 1.00 -13.18
C PHE A 418 -13.46 1.91 -13.61
N LYS A 419 -13.41 2.55 -14.78
CA LYS A 419 -14.45 3.47 -15.28
C LYS A 419 -15.89 2.98 -15.20
N PRO A 420 -16.21 1.69 -15.43
CA PRO A 420 -17.59 1.22 -15.33
C PRO A 420 -18.14 1.20 -13.90
N TYR A 421 -17.29 1.40 -12.88
CA TYR A 421 -17.60 1.11 -11.48
C TYR A 421 -17.54 2.32 -10.57
N ALA A 422 -18.32 2.24 -9.46
CA ALA A 422 -18.01 2.99 -8.26
C ALA A 422 -17.01 2.15 -7.43
N VAL A 423 -15.81 2.67 -7.25
CA VAL A 423 -14.70 2.00 -6.58
C VAL A 423 -14.59 2.50 -5.15
N THR A 424 -14.85 1.63 -4.16
CA THR A 424 -14.77 2.01 -2.74
C THR A 424 -13.60 1.31 -2.06
N PHE A 425 -12.72 2.08 -1.45
CA PHE A 425 -11.53 1.63 -0.74
C PHE A 425 -11.84 1.49 0.75
N ASP A 426 -11.76 0.27 1.29
CA ASP A 426 -11.93 -0.06 2.71
C ASP A 426 -10.60 -0.56 3.28
N PHE A 427 -9.77 0.35 3.73
CA PHE A 427 -8.47 0.02 4.33
C PHE A 427 -8.59 -0.58 5.75
N GLN A 428 -9.75 -0.47 6.38
CA GLN A 428 -9.97 -1.09 7.68
C GLN A 428 -10.07 -2.62 7.57
N ASN A 429 -10.72 -3.12 6.51
CA ASN A 429 -10.89 -4.54 6.27
C ASN A 429 -10.06 -5.04 5.07
N MET A 430 -9.19 -4.20 4.52
CA MET A 430 -8.32 -4.50 3.40
C MET A 430 -9.07 -5.11 2.21
N GLN A 431 -10.01 -4.33 1.66
CA GLN A 431 -10.79 -4.71 0.49
C GLN A 431 -11.17 -3.49 -0.34
N ILE A 432 -11.34 -3.74 -1.63
CA ILE A 432 -11.92 -2.77 -2.57
C ILE A 432 -13.28 -3.31 -2.98
N PHE A 433 -14.31 -2.46 -2.93
CA PHE A 433 -15.62 -2.78 -3.49
C PHE A 433 -15.76 -2.18 -4.87
N LEU A 434 -16.20 -2.98 -5.81
CA LEU A 434 -16.59 -2.56 -7.16
C LEU A 434 -18.12 -2.73 -7.28
N GLN A 435 -18.81 -1.62 -7.66
CA GLN A 435 -20.27 -1.55 -7.71
C GLN A 435 -20.75 -1.05 -9.05
#